data_86471b48944ad86a03c0230e0bf66d36
#
_entry.id   86471b48944ad86a03c0230e0bf66d36
#
_cell.length_a   1.000
_cell.length_b   1.000
_cell.length_c   1.000
_cell.angle_alpha   90.00
_cell.angle_beta   90.00
_cell.angle_gamma   90.00
#
_symmetry.space_group_name_H-M   'P 1'
#
loop_
_entity.id
_entity.type
_entity.pdbx_description
1 polymer ?
#
loop_
_entity_poly.entity_id
_entity_poly.type
_entity_poly.pdbx_seq_one_letter_code
_entity_poly.pdbx_strand_id
1 'polypeptide(L)'
;RIVLWIARPYLEGLSTPRTSLTRCFDTTVPGHTNLLRLPGATGAPLRTTVDKLCALKADKAYGSDLLAQSALVELLVGLNRAAAERGDARPTGTSDQVVDAVLHYINEHYSEALTLDQLSEKFFISKYHLLRKFDAQVGTTVHRYILQKRLLNAKQLLAGGVPPNEVCQYCGFGDYANFYRAFRAEYNQTPRQYIQSARGK
;
A
#
# COMPACT_ATOMS: atom_id res chain seq x y z
N ARG A 1 8.91 10.64 -4.67
CA ARG A 1 8.33 9.33 -4.43
C ARG A 1 6.83 9.43 -4.20
N ILE A 2 6.04 8.58 -4.86
CA ILE A 2 4.57 8.55 -4.73
C ILE A 2 4.19 7.19 -4.16
N VAL A 3 3.31 7.18 -3.15
CA VAL A 3 2.74 5.97 -2.56
C VAL A 3 1.24 6.00 -2.77
N LEU A 4 0.71 4.99 -3.44
CA LEU A 4 -0.73 4.80 -3.63
C LEU A 4 -1.21 3.71 -2.69
N TRP A 5 -2.17 4.05 -1.84
CA TRP A 5 -2.85 3.11 -0.97
C TRP A 5 -4.26 2.90 -1.50
N ILE A 6 -4.57 1.68 -1.88
CA ILE A 6 -5.86 1.34 -2.48
C ILE A 6 -6.45 0.16 -1.70
N ALA A 7 -7.70 0.31 -1.26
CA ALA A 7 -8.41 -0.77 -0.59
C ALA A 7 -8.72 -1.90 -1.59
N ARG A 8 -8.45 -3.14 -1.20
CA ARG A 8 -8.70 -4.32 -2.05
C ARG A 8 -10.16 -4.42 -2.52
N PRO A 9 -11.20 -4.23 -1.65
CA PRO A 9 -12.59 -4.25 -2.11
C PRO A 9 -12.91 -3.20 -3.16
N TYR A 10 -12.24 -2.04 -3.13
CA TYR A 10 -12.42 -1.01 -4.16
C TYR A 10 -11.88 -1.47 -5.51
N LEU A 11 -10.72 -2.12 -5.54
CA LEU A 11 -10.16 -2.70 -6.77
C LEU A 11 -11.03 -3.83 -7.32
N GLU A 12 -11.56 -4.66 -6.44
CA GLU A 12 -12.48 -5.74 -6.81
C GLU A 12 -13.76 -5.17 -7.42
N GLY A 13 -14.31 -4.09 -6.86
CA GLY A 13 -15.48 -3.39 -7.40
C GLY A 13 -15.23 -2.71 -8.76
N LEU A 14 -14.00 -2.34 -9.07
CA LEU A 14 -13.61 -1.78 -10.38
C LEU A 14 -13.21 -2.86 -11.39
N SER A 15 -13.03 -4.10 -10.93
CA SER A 15 -12.69 -5.23 -11.81
C SER A 15 -13.92 -5.70 -12.59
N THR A 16 -13.67 -6.36 -13.72
CA THR A 16 -14.72 -6.98 -14.54
C THR A 16 -14.55 -8.50 -14.55
N PRO A 17 -15.54 -9.29 -14.99
CA PRO A 17 -15.40 -10.74 -15.13
C PRO A 17 -14.22 -11.18 -16.00
N ARG A 18 -13.75 -10.31 -16.91
CA ARG A 18 -12.62 -10.58 -17.82
C ARG A 18 -11.30 -9.99 -17.34
N THR A 19 -11.32 -9.01 -16.41
CA THR A 19 -10.14 -8.24 -16.04
C THR A 19 -10.11 -8.00 -14.54
N SER A 20 -9.22 -8.69 -13.83
CA SER A 20 -8.94 -8.44 -12.41
C SER A 20 -7.84 -7.37 -12.28
N LEU A 21 -8.17 -6.28 -11.61
CA LEU A 21 -7.18 -5.23 -11.29
C LEU A 21 -6.27 -5.59 -10.12
N THR A 22 -6.58 -6.67 -9.40
CA THR A 22 -5.78 -7.15 -8.26
C THR A 22 -4.69 -8.15 -8.66
N ARG A 23 -4.65 -8.62 -9.92
CA ARG A 23 -3.78 -9.70 -10.38
C ARG A 23 -2.29 -9.42 -10.14
N CYS A 24 -1.81 -8.19 -10.39
CA CYS A 24 -0.40 -7.83 -10.15
C CYS A 24 -0.02 -7.75 -8.66
N PHE A 25 -1.00 -7.87 -7.74
CA PHE A 25 -0.79 -7.93 -6.29
C PHE A 25 -1.03 -9.33 -5.71
N ASP A 26 -1.31 -10.31 -6.57
CA ASP A 26 -1.57 -11.69 -6.14
C ASP A 26 -0.26 -12.42 -5.88
N THR A 27 0.04 -12.60 -4.60
CA THR A 27 1.26 -13.28 -4.14
C THR A 27 1.23 -14.80 -4.32
N THR A 28 0.09 -15.38 -4.69
CA THR A 28 -0.04 -16.82 -4.93
C THR A 28 0.43 -17.22 -6.33
N VAL A 29 0.60 -16.25 -7.23
CA VAL A 29 1.08 -16.51 -8.59
C VAL A 29 2.56 -16.86 -8.56
N PRO A 30 2.98 -18.03 -9.11
CA PRO A 30 4.39 -18.37 -9.19
C PRO A 30 5.21 -17.29 -9.90
N GLY A 31 6.36 -16.91 -9.32
CA GLY A 31 7.20 -15.84 -9.85
C GLY A 31 6.73 -14.42 -9.50
N HIS A 32 5.70 -14.28 -8.66
CA HIS A 32 5.29 -12.96 -8.17
C HIS A 32 6.44 -12.23 -7.49
N THR A 33 6.59 -10.94 -7.78
CA THR A 33 7.53 -10.06 -7.09
C THR A 33 6.82 -8.77 -6.67
N ASN A 34 7.14 -8.25 -5.48
CA ASN A 34 6.60 -6.97 -5.01
C ASN A 34 7.29 -5.75 -5.66
N LEU A 35 8.23 -5.98 -6.57
CA LEU A 35 8.97 -4.94 -7.28
C LEU A 35 8.81 -5.09 -8.79
N LEU A 36 8.12 -4.15 -9.42
CA LEU A 36 8.01 -4.04 -10.85
C LEU A 36 8.92 -2.93 -11.36
N ARG A 37 10.06 -3.30 -11.96
CA ARG A 37 10.95 -2.34 -12.64
C ARG A 37 10.49 -2.19 -14.08
N LEU A 38 10.08 -0.99 -14.46
CA LEU A 38 9.57 -0.70 -15.79
C LEU A 38 10.67 -0.10 -16.68
N PRO A 39 10.89 -0.62 -17.89
CA PRO A 39 11.71 0.06 -18.89
C PRO A 39 11.17 1.46 -19.18
N GLY A 40 12.04 2.38 -19.60
CA GLY A 40 11.65 3.77 -19.86
C GLY A 40 10.45 3.91 -20.77
N ALA A 41 10.36 3.11 -21.83
CA ALA A 41 9.24 3.12 -22.77
C ALA A 41 7.90 2.72 -22.13
N THR A 42 7.89 1.75 -21.21
CA THR A 42 6.69 1.30 -20.50
C THR A 42 6.44 2.15 -19.24
N GLY A 43 7.51 2.63 -18.58
CA GLY A 43 7.43 3.38 -17.34
C GLY A 43 6.98 4.82 -17.52
N ALA A 44 7.35 5.47 -18.63
CA ALA A 44 7.01 6.88 -18.86
C ALA A 44 5.49 7.14 -18.96
N PRO A 45 4.68 6.38 -19.71
CA PRO A 45 3.23 6.56 -19.73
C PRO A 45 2.59 6.35 -18.36
N LEU A 46 3.03 5.32 -17.62
CA LEU A 46 2.50 5.04 -16.28
C LEU A 46 2.84 6.17 -15.29
N ARG A 47 4.01 6.77 -15.41
CA ARG A 47 4.39 7.93 -14.61
C ARG A 47 3.49 9.13 -14.90
N THR A 48 3.22 9.42 -16.18
CA THR A 48 2.29 10.48 -16.58
C THR A 48 0.89 10.24 -16.01
N THR A 49 0.40 9.00 -16.02
CA THR A 49 -0.90 8.65 -15.42
C THR A 49 -0.90 8.86 -13.90
N VAL A 50 0.21 8.56 -13.21
CA VAL A 50 0.35 8.85 -11.78
C VAL A 50 0.33 10.35 -11.51
N ASP A 51 1.04 11.15 -12.30
CA ASP A 51 1.06 12.62 -12.14
C ASP A 51 -0.33 13.22 -12.38
N LYS A 52 -1.06 12.73 -13.40
CA LYS A 52 -2.47 13.06 -13.65
C LYS A 52 -3.36 12.71 -12.45
N LEU A 53 -3.18 11.53 -11.88
CA LEU A 53 -3.94 11.08 -10.69
C LEU A 53 -3.70 12.01 -9.49
N CYS A 54 -2.45 12.41 -9.27
CA CYS A 54 -2.09 13.35 -8.20
C CYS A 54 -2.74 14.74 -8.41
N ALA A 55 -2.77 15.23 -9.64
CA ALA A 55 -3.41 16.51 -9.96
C ALA A 55 -4.93 16.44 -9.74
N LEU A 56 -5.59 15.39 -10.22
CA LEU A 56 -7.04 15.21 -10.07
C LEU A 56 -7.49 15.03 -8.60
N LYS A 57 -6.62 14.51 -7.74
CA LYS A 57 -6.93 14.39 -6.30
C LYS A 57 -7.13 15.75 -5.63
N ALA A 58 -6.46 16.79 -6.09
CA ALA A 58 -6.59 18.14 -5.56
C ALA A 58 -7.71 18.96 -6.26
N ASP A 59 -8.16 18.49 -7.41
CA ASP A 59 -9.18 19.15 -8.23
C ASP A 59 -10.57 18.88 -7.65
N LYS A 60 -11.39 19.93 -7.57
CA LYS A 60 -12.79 19.90 -7.10
C LYS A 60 -13.79 20.17 -8.23
N ALA A 61 -13.34 20.23 -9.47
CA ALA A 61 -14.22 20.47 -10.61
C ALA A 61 -15.19 19.28 -10.80
N TYR A 62 -16.29 19.56 -11.46
CA TYR A 62 -17.29 18.53 -11.81
C TYR A 62 -16.65 17.36 -12.56
N GLY A 63 -16.85 16.14 -12.06
CA GLY A 63 -16.34 14.92 -12.70
C GLY A 63 -14.87 14.59 -12.42
N SER A 64 -14.15 15.37 -11.60
CA SER A 64 -12.75 15.09 -11.25
C SER A 64 -12.57 13.73 -10.56
N ASP A 65 -13.55 13.31 -9.78
CA ASP A 65 -13.61 11.98 -9.15
C ASP A 65 -13.68 10.84 -10.18
N LEU A 66 -14.52 10.98 -11.22
CA LEU A 66 -14.62 10.01 -12.31
C LEU A 66 -13.36 9.98 -13.17
N LEU A 67 -12.76 11.15 -13.43
CA LEU A 67 -11.48 11.22 -14.13
C LEU A 67 -10.34 10.57 -13.32
N ALA A 68 -10.33 10.77 -12.00
CA ALA A 68 -9.37 10.12 -11.11
C ALA A 68 -9.57 8.60 -11.10
N GLN A 69 -10.81 8.12 -11.06
CA GLN A 69 -11.12 6.70 -11.15
C GLN A 69 -10.66 6.10 -12.49
N SER A 70 -10.92 6.80 -13.60
CA SER A 70 -10.47 6.39 -14.94
C SER A 70 -8.95 6.30 -15.02
N ALA A 71 -8.22 7.31 -14.53
CA ALA A 71 -6.77 7.32 -14.48
C ALA A 71 -6.21 6.18 -13.60
N LEU A 72 -6.87 5.87 -12.48
CA LEU A 72 -6.49 4.74 -11.63
C LEU A 72 -6.65 3.41 -12.35
N VAL A 73 -7.78 3.19 -13.04
CA VAL A 73 -8.00 1.97 -13.83
C VAL A 73 -6.96 1.84 -14.94
N GLU A 74 -6.67 2.91 -15.66
CA GLU A 74 -5.62 2.96 -16.69
C GLU A 74 -4.25 2.56 -16.12
N LEU A 75 -3.85 3.14 -14.99
CA LEU A 75 -2.62 2.82 -14.29
C LEU A 75 -2.55 1.32 -13.93
N LEU A 76 -3.62 0.80 -13.32
CA LEU A 76 -3.66 -0.60 -12.87
C LEU A 76 -3.67 -1.60 -14.02
N VAL A 77 -4.37 -1.30 -15.11
CA VAL A 77 -4.31 -2.12 -16.33
C VAL A 77 -2.89 -2.13 -16.90
N GLY A 78 -2.23 -0.98 -16.95
CA GLY A 78 -0.84 -0.87 -17.40
C GLY A 78 0.13 -1.67 -16.53
N LEU A 79 -0.01 -1.57 -15.20
CA LEU A 79 0.80 -2.35 -14.26
C LEU A 79 0.56 -3.86 -14.39
N ASN A 80 -0.69 -4.29 -14.55
CA ASN A 80 -1.02 -5.72 -14.74
C ASN A 80 -0.47 -6.26 -16.06
N ARG A 81 -0.51 -5.48 -17.16
CA ARG A 81 0.12 -5.84 -18.44
C ARG A 81 1.62 -5.98 -18.30
N ALA A 82 2.28 -4.97 -17.72
CA ALA A 82 3.71 -5.00 -17.49
C ALA A 82 4.16 -6.15 -16.56
N ALA A 83 3.35 -6.53 -15.58
CA ALA A 83 3.58 -7.69 -14.75
C ALA A 83 3.41 -9.01 -15.51
N ALA A 84 2.41 -9.11 -16.38
CA ALA A 84 2.16 -10.29 -17.21
C ALA A 84 3.26 -10.52 -18.27
N GLU A 85 3.74 -9.48 -18.94
CA GLU A 85 4.85 -9.54 -19.88
C GLU A 85 6.15 -10.04 -19.25
N ARG A 86 6.32 -9.83 -17.93
CA ARG A 86 7.48 -10.34 -17.18
C ARG A 86 7.36 -11.81 -16.76
N GLY A 87 6.16 -12.37 -16.76
CA GLY A 87 5.96 -13.79 -16.38
C GLY A 87 6.76 -14.77 -17.22
N ASP A 88 7.16 -14.37 -18.44
CA ASP A 88 8.00 -15.15 -19.36
C ASP A 88 9.49 -14.77 -19.33
N ALA A 89 9.84 -13.66 -18.70
CA ALA A 89 11.23 -13.22 -18.55
C ALA A 89 11.75 -13.54 -17.15
N ARG A 90 12.79 -14.35 -17.05
CA ARG A 90 13.54 -14.56 -15.81
C ARG A 90 13.87 -13.19 -15.19
N PRO A 91 13.59 -12.97 -13.88
CA PRO A 91 13.82 -11.68 -13.25
C PRO A 91 15.31 -11.33 -13.33
N THR A 92 15.65 -10.35 -14.14
CA THR A 92 17.01 -9.77 -14.25
C THR A 92 17.29 -8.74 -13.16
N GLY A 93 16.66 -8.89 -12.03
CA GLY A 93 16.91 -8.12 -10.80
C GLY A 93 16.22 -8.87 -9.69
N THR A 94 16.99 -9.56 -8.89
CA THR A 94 16.52 -10.36 -7.77
C THR A 94 15.69 -9.52 -6.84
N SER A 95 14.34 -9.69 -6.89
CA SER A 95 13.52 -9.45 -5.72
C SER A 95 14.12 -10.29 -4.61
N ASP A 96 14.46 -9.67 -3.50
CA ASP A 96 15.03 -10.40 -2.39
C ASP A 96 13.90 -11.21 -1.74
N GLN A 97 13.92 -12.52 -1.93
CA GLN A 97 12.89 -13.43 -1.41
C GLN A 97 12.65 -13.23 0.09
N VAL A 98 13.68 -12.83 0.83
CA VAL A 98 13.56 -12.54 2.26
C VAL A 98 12.73 -11.27 2.47
N VAL A 99 12.94 -10.22 1.68
CA VAL A 99 12.15 -8.99 1.78
C VAL A 99 10.69 -9.25 1.39
N ASP A 100 10.44 -10.07 0.37
CA ASP A 100 9.08 -10.45 -0.03
C ASP A 100 8.36 -11.23 1.09
N ALA A 101 9.06 -12.18 1.71
CA ALA A 101 8.53 -12.93 2.85
C ALA A 101 8.27 -12.02 4.07
N VAL A 102 9.16 -11.07 4.35
CA VAL A 102 8.97 -10.06 5.41
C VAL A 102 7.75 -9.17 5.12
N LEU A 103 7.58 -8.71 3.88
CA LEU A 103 6.41 -7.91 3.48
C LEU A 103 5.11 -8.68 3.65
N HIS A 104 5.09 -9.94 3.23
CA HIS A 104 3.93 -10.81 3.41
C HIS A 104 3.59 -10.97 4.90
N TYR A 105 4.58 -11.30 5.71
CA TYR A 105 4.41 -11.45 7.16
C TYR A 105 3.90 -10.16 7.83
N ILE A 106 4.49 -9.00 7.50
CA ILE A 106 4.00 -7.71 8.02
C ILE A 106 2.55 -7.45 7.62
N ASN A 107 2.15 -7.82 6.40
CA ASN A 107 0.78 -7.61 5.92
C ASN A 107 -0.25 -8.45 6.69
N GLU A 108 0.12 -9.61 7.18
CA GLU A 108 -0.75 -10.49 7.97
C GLU A 108 -0.74 -10.16 9.46
N HIS A 109 0.40 -9.68 9.97
CA HIS A 109 0.63 -9.49 11.41
C HIS A 109 0.81 -8.03 11.84
N TYR A 110 0.43 -7.04 11.02
CA TYR A 110 0.65 -5.60 11.31
C TYR A 110 0.03 -5.14 12.63
N SER A 111 -1.03 -5.80 13.09
CA SER A 111 -1.71 -5.49 14.36
C SER A 111 -0.97 -6.02 15.60
N GLU A 112 0.00 -6.90 15.42
CA GLU A 112 0.80 -7.46 16.51
C GLU A 112 2.00 -6.55 16.85
N ALA A 113 2.65 -6.84 17.97
CA ALA A 113 3.89 -6.15 18.36
C ALA A 113 5.04 -6.61 17.44
N LEU A 114 5.18 -5.99 16.28
CA LEU A 114 6.25 -6.28 15.33
C LEU A 114 7.48 -5.42 15.63
N THR A 115 8.57 -6.08 16.02
CA THR A 115 9.87 -5.46 16.21
C THR A 115 10.86 -5.90 15.13
N LEU A 116 11.88 -5.07 14.90
CA LEU A 116 12.95 -5.43 13.96
C LEU A 116 13.71 -6.68 14.43
N ASP A 117 13.82 -6.89 15.75
CA ASP A 117 14.44 -8.08 16.34
C ASP A 117 13.68 -9.34 15.96
N GLN A 118 12.38 -9.36 16.19
CA GLN A 118 11.51 -10.49 15.83
C GLN A 118 11.56 -10.82 14.34
N LEU A 119 11.55 -9.80 13.47
CA LEU A 119 11.65 -10.02 12.02
C LEU A 119 13.04 -10.57 11.65
N SER A 120 14.11 -10.06 12.25
CA SER A 120 15.48 -10.53 12.00
C SER A 120 15.66 -12.01 12.41
N GLU A 121 15.16 -12.36 13.59
CA GLU A 121 15.19 -13.76 14.08
C GLU A 121 14.35 -14.68 13.21
N LYS A 122 13.11 -14.31 12.93
CA LYS A 122 12.17 -15.13 12.16
C LYS A 122 12.66 -15.43 10.74
N PHE A 123 13.31 -14.48 10.09
CA PHE A 123 13.79 -14.62 8.71
C PHE A 123 15.29 -14.89 8.60
N PHE A 124 15.95 -15.20 9.71
CA PHE A 124 17.38 -15.54 9.77
C PHE A 124 18.27 -14.52 9.05
N ILE A 125 17.99 -13.22 9.21
CA ILE A 125 18.72 -12.13 8.59
C ILE A 125 19.15 -11.10 9.64
N SER A 126 20.38 -10.56 9.54
CA SER A 126 20.77 -9.50 10.47
C SER A 126 19.95 -8.22 10.26
N LYS A 127 19.69 -7.48 11.33
CA LYS A 127 18.96 -6.20 11.29
C LYS A 127 19.49 -5.23 10.24
N TYR A 128 20.81 -5.11 10.15
CA TYR A 128 21.46 -4.26 9.17
C TYR A 128 21.16 -4.67 7.73
N HIS A 129 21.28 -5.96 7.43
CA HIS A 129 20.96 -6.47 6.10
C HIS A 129 19.47 -6.35 5.77
N LEU A 130 18.59 -6.63 6.74
CA LEU A 130 17.15 -6.46 6.55
C LEU A 130 16.80 -5.00 6.24
N LEU A 131 17.27 -4.05 7.03
CA LEU A 131 17.00 -2.62 6.80
C LEU A 131 17.48 -2.16 5.43
N ARG A 132 18.73 -2.51 5.07
CA ARG A 132 19.31 -2.12 3.79
C ARG A 132 18.56 -2.72 2.59
N LYS A 133 18.23 -4.02 2.65
CA LYS A 133 17.52 -4.71 1.57
C LYS A 133 16.08 -4.22 1.45
N PHE A 134 15.41 -4.04 2.60
CA PHE A 134 14.04 -3.54 2.64
C PHE A 134 13.95 -2.12 2.07
N ASP A 135 14.84 -1.22 2.47
CA ASP A 135 14.87 0.14 1.92
C ASP A 135 15.19 0.13 0.42
N ALA A 136 16.14 -0.68 -0.03
CA ALA A 136 16.49 -0.79 -1.44
C ALA A 136 15.34 -1.32 -2.31
N GLN A 137 14.54 -2.25 -1.81
CA GLN A 137 13.45 -2.88 -2.55
C GLN A 137 12.12 -2.13 -2.38
N VAL A 138 11.77 -1.75 -1.15
CA VAL A 138 10.49 -1.12 -0.80
C VAL A 138 10.61 0.41 -0.82
N GLY A 139 11.85 0.91 -0.61
CA GLY A 139 12.21 2.32 -0.59
C GLY A 139 11.63 3.05 0.63
N THR A 140 11.37 2.37 1.73
CA THR A 140 10.99 2.95 3.02
C THR A 140 11.52 2.05 4.14
N THR A 141 11.54 2.57 5.37
CA THR A 141 11.95 1.75 6.51
C THR A 141 10.85 0.75 6.89
N VAL A 142 11.24 -0.39 7.47
CA VAL A 142 10.32 -1.40 8.01
C VAL A 142 9.30 -0.77 8.96
N HIS A 143 9.78 0.06 9.90
CA HIS A 143 8.91 0.75 10.86
C HIS A 143 7.88 1.66 10.18
N ARG A 144 8.31 2.46 9.19
CA ARG A 144 7.41 3.35 8.44
C ARG A 144 6.37 2.55 7.65
N TYR A 145 6.75 1.42 7.08
CA TYR A 145 5.84 0.53 6.36
C TYR A 145 4.76 -0.03 7.29
N ILE A 146 5.16 -0.58 8.46
CA ILE A 146 4.22 -1.09 9.47
C ILE A 146 3.27 0.03 9.93
N LEU A 147 3.79 1.21 10.25
CA LEU A 147 3.00 2.36 10.68
C LEU A 147 1.95 2.75 9.62
N GLN A 148 2.35 2.82 8.36
CA GLN A 148 1.43 3.16 7.26
C GLN A 148 0.33 2.11 7.09
N LYS A 149 0.66 0.82 7.23
CA LYS A 149 -0.35 -0.27 7.22
C LYS A 149 -1.36 -0.11 8.34
N ARG A 150 -0.90 0.13 9.56
CA ARG A 150 -1.77 0.37 10.72
C ARG A 150 -2.70 1.56 10.51
N LEU A 151 -2.16 2.68 10.02
CA LEU A 151 -2.93 3.89 9.77
C LEU A 151 -3.96 3.73 8.66
N LEU A 152 -3.64 2.98 7.61
CA LEU A 152 -4.58 2.66 6.55
C LEU A 152 -5.78 1.88 7.07
N ASN A 153 -5.53 0.81 7.85
CA ASN A 153 -6.59 0.01 8.46
C ASN A 153 -7.39 0.82 9.48
N ALA A 154 -6.71 1.64 10.28
CA ALA A 154 -7.37 2.56 11.20
C ALA A 154 -8.34 3.50 10.48
N LYS A 155 -7.94 4.04 9.34
CA LYS A 155 -8.81 4.88 8.50
C LYS A 155 -10.06 4.15 8.02
N GLN A 156 -9.95 2.88 7.63
CA GLN A 156 -11.09 2.07 7.19
C GLN A 156 -12.04 1.77 8.35
N LEU A 157 -11.50 1.36 9.51
CA LEU A 157 -12.32 1.07 10.69
C LEU A 157 -13.05 2.32 11.20
N LEU A 158 -12.39 3.48 11.21
CA LEU A 158 -13.01 4.76 11.58
C LEU A 158 -14.14 5.13 10.60
N ALA A 159 -13.94 4.93 9.30
CA ALA A 159 -14.98 5.16 8.29
C ALA A 159 -16.17 4.21 8.48
N GLY A 160 -15.92 2.97 8.93
CA GLY A 160 -16.93 2.00 9.32
C GLY A 160 -17.62 2.28 10.66
N GLY A 161 -17.26 3.36 11.35
CA GLY A 161 -17.89 3.79 12.60
C GLY A 161 -17.31 3.16 13.88
N VAL A 162 -16.20 2.42 13.79
CA VAL A 162 -15.55 1.84 14.96
C VAL A 162 -14.98 2.96 15.85
N PRO A 163 -15.18 2.91 17.18
CA PRO A 163 -14.68 3.91 18.10
C PRO A 163 -13.14 4.05 18.08
N PRO A 164 -12.57 5.26 18.13
CA PRO A 164 -11.13 5.47 18.01
C PRO A 164 -10.27 4.69 19.02
N ASN A 165 -10.77 4.44 20.22
CA ASN A 165 -10.05 3.66 21.23
C ASN A 165 -9.92 2.18 20.82
N GLU A 166 -10.99 1.60 20.27
CA GLU A 166 -10.99 0.23 19.74
C GLU A 166 -10.12 0.13 18.50
N VAL A 167 -10.21 1.10 17.58
CA VAL A 167 -9.35 1.19 16.39
C VAL A 167 -7.88 1.18 16.77
N CYS A 168 -7.50 1.92 17.83
CA CYS A 168 -6.14 1.93 18.35
C CYS A 168 -5.65 0.50 18.69
N GLN A 169 -6.48 -0.29 19.36
CA GLN A 169 -6.17 -1.66 19.76
C GLN A 169 -6.13 -2.60 18.54
N TYR A 170 -7.16 -2.57 17.69
CA TYR A 170 -7.24 -3.44 16.49
C TYR A 170 -6.12 -3.21 15.48
N CYS A 171 -5.57 -2.00 15.44
CA CYS A 171 -4.46 -1.67 14.54
C CYS A 171 -3.07 -1.85 15.17
N GLY A 172 -2.98 -2.36 16.40
CA GLY A 172 -1.70 -2.67 17.06
C GLY A 172 -0.92 -1.44 17.53
N PHE A 173 -1.60 -0.33 17.81
CA PHE A 173 -0.97 0.79 18.49
C PHE A 173 -0.91 0.50 19.99
N GLY A 174 0.26 0.68 20.59
CA GLY A 174 0.46 0.39 22.02
C GLY A 174 -0.31 1.32 22.95
N ASP A 175 -0.56 2.56 22.52
CA ASP A 175 -1.35 3.55 23.24
C ASP A 175 -2.07 4.53 22.30
N TYR A 176 -3.13 5.16 22.83
CA TYR A 176 -3.94 6.09 22.08
C TYR A 176 -3.20 7.38 21.71
N ALA A 177 -2.25 7.84 22.51
CA ALA A 177 -1.51 9.06 22.24
C ALA A 177 -0.59 8.88 21.01
N ASN A 178 0.05 7.72 20.89
CA ASN A 178 0.85 7.36 19.73
C ASN A 178 -0.02 7.24 18.46
N PHE A 179 -1.17 6.56 18.57
CA PHE A 179 -2.15 6.48 17.49
C PHE A 179 -2.61 7.87 17.03
N TYR A 180 -3.05 8.70 17.97
CA TYR A 180 -3.56 10.04 17.68
C TYR A 180 -2.53 10.91 16.96
N ARG A 181 -1.28 10.93 17.47
CA ARG A 181 -0.18 11.70 16.86
C ARG A 181 0.14 11.21 15.45
N ALA A 182 0.25 9.90 15.27
CA ALA A 182 0.55 9.30 14.00
C ALA A 182 -0.56 9.55 12.96
N PHE A 183 -1.82 9.38 13.37
CA PHE A 183 -2.97 9.61 12.49
C PHE A 183 -3.07 11.08 12.06
N ARG A 184 -2.90 12.02 13.01
CA ARG A 184 -2.91 13.45 12.70
C ARG A 184 -1.76 13.86 11.78
N ALA A 185 -0.57 13.31 12.00
CA ALA A 185 0.59 13.58 11.15
C ALA A 185 0.41 13.07 9.71
N GLU A 186 -0.24 11.92 9.52
CA GLU A 186 -0.43 11.32 8.21
C GLU A 186 -1.59 11.96 7.43
N TYR A 187 -2.70 12.29 8.11
CA TYR A 187 -3.95 12.72 7.45
C TYR A 187 -4.32 14.19 7.68
N ASN A 188 -3.54 14.94 8.45
CA ASN A 188 -3.84 16.34 8.86
C ASN A 188 -5.20 16.51 9.54
N GLN A 189 -5.76 15.43 10.09
CA GLN A 189 -7.04 15.37 10.79
C GLN A 189 -6.93 14.48 12.00
N THR A 190 -7.67 14.82 13.05
CA THR A 190 -7.81 13.91 14.20
C THR A 190 -8.72 12.73 13.83
N PRO A 191 -8.63 11.58 14.52
CA PRO A 191 -9.55 10.45 14.30
C PRO A 191 -11.03 10.84 14.41
N ARG A 192 -11.38 11.72 15.36
CA ARG A 192 -12.76 12.22 15.52
C ARG A 192 -13.21 13.11 14.36
N GLN A 193 -12.36 14.04 13.92
CA GLN A 193 -12.64 14.90 12.75
C GLN A 193 -12.84 14.05 11.49
N TYR A 194 -12.02 13.01 11.34
CA TYR A 194 -12.14 12.09 10.22
C TYR A 194 -13.50 11.36 10.20
N ILE A 195 -13.97 10.84 11.35
CA ILE A 195 -15.29 10.21 11.47
C ILE A 195 -16.41 11.20 11.07
N GLN A 196 -16.35 12.44 11.56
CA GLN A 196 -17.35 13.46 11.22
C GLN A 196 -17.39 13.75 9.73
N SER A 197 -16.22 13.89 9.10
CA SER A 197 -16.11 14.15 7.64
C SER A 197 -16.54 12.93 6.79
N ALA A 198 -16.39 11.72 7.30
CA ALA A 198 -16.81 10.50 6.61
C ALA A 198 -18.33 10.23 6.69
N ARG A 199 -18.98 10.69 7.79
CA ARG A 199 -20.45 10.56 7.98
C ARG A 199 -21.27 11.64 7.27
N GLY A 200 -20.61 12.73 6.88
CA GLY A 200 -21.24 13.87 6.19
C GLY A 200 -21.23 13.78 4.66
N LYS A 201 -20.82 12.65 4.14
CA LYS A 201 -20.83 12.30 2.70
C LYS A 201 -21.84 11.18 2.46
#